data_a0269ec1a61aba73ca8e0a0826ad62de
#
_entry.id   a0269ec1a61aba73ca8e0a0826ad62de
#
_cell.length_a   1.000
_cell.length_b   1.000
_cell.length_c   1.000
_cell.angle_alpha   90.00
_cell.angle_beta   90.00
_cell.angle_gamma   90.00
#
_symmetry.space_group_name_H-M   'P 1'
#
loop_
_entity.id
_entity.type
_entity.pdbx_description
1 polymer ?
#
loop_
_entity_poly.entity_id
_entity_poly.type
_entity_poly.pdbx_seq_one_letter_code
_entity_poly.pdbx_strand_id
1 'polypeptide(L)' 'MSSLLKRLLNIMEKKVGLYNKFILLLQEEWNCIAEYSIEALEAIIHKKDDLVNQLQALESERIRIMKKVAHRLKVS' A
#
# COMPACT_ATOMS: atom_id res chain seq x y z
N MET A 1 -22.94 1.66 8.42
CA MET A 1 -22.35 2.40 7.29
C MET A 1 -21.21 3.31 7.71
N SER A 2 -21.37 4.16 8.75
CA SER A 2 -20.30 5.08 9.12
C SER A 2 -19.01 4.38 9.54
N SER A 3 -19.10 3.24 10.26
CA SER A 3 -17.89 2.52 10.66
C SER A 3 -17.16 1.89 9.47
N LEU A 4 -17.89 1.43 8.44
CA LEU A 4 -17.28 0.93 7.20
C LEU A 4 -16.60 2.06 6.42
N LEU A 5 -17.22 3.23 6.38
CA LEU A 5 -16.63 4.40 5.73
C LEU A 5 -15.36 4.85 6.44
N LYS A 6 -15.35 4.85 7.77
CA LYS A 6 -14.15 5.18 8.55
C LYS A 6 -13.03 4.19 8.27
N ARG A 7 -13.35 2.90 8.16
CA ARG A 7 -12.36 1.87 7.82
C ARG A 7 -11.78 2.09 6.42
N LEU A 8 -12.62 2.46 5.45
CA LEU A 8 -12.16 2.80 4.09
C LEU A 8 -11.21 3.99 4.10
N LEU A 9 -11.56 5.07 4.81
CA LEU A 9 -10.69 6.24 4.94
C LEU A 9 -9.35 5.86 5.56
N ASN A 10 -9.37 5.04 6.60
CA ASN A 10 -8.15 4.57 7.26
C ASN A 10 -7.25 3.80 6.30
N ILE A 11 -7.85 2.92 5.49
CA ILE A 11 -7.12 2.16 4.46
C ILE A 11 -6.50 3.11 3.44
N MET A 12 -7.24 4.12 2.98
CA MET A 12 -6.74 5.10 2.02
C MET A 12 -5.55 5.88 2.58
N GLU A 13 -5.64 6.32 3.84
CA GLU A 13 -4.53 7.01 4.51
C GLU A 13 -3.29 6.14 4.60
N LYS A 14 -3.44 4.87 4.96
CA LYS A 14 -2.33 3.91 5.02
C LYS A 14 -1.72 3.70 3.64
N LYS A 15 -2.54 3.61 2.60
CA LYS A 15 -2.06 3.46 1.21
C LYS A 15 -1.22 4.66 0.79
N VAL A 16 -1.67 5.88 1.08
CA VAL A 16 -0.90 7.08 0.78
C VAL A 16 0.47 7.05 1.47
N GLY A 17 0.50 6.66 2.75
CA GLY A 17 1.75 6.53 3.48
C GLY A 17 2.69 5.50 2.84
N LEU A 18 2.16 4.36 2.40
CA LEU A 18 2.95 3.32 1.74
C LEU A 18 3.46 3.77 0.37
N TYR A 19 2.65 4.48 -0.41
CA TYR A 19 3.08 5.03 -1.68
C TYR A 19 4.20 6.04 -1.51
N ASN A 20 4.13 6.89 -0.48
CA ASN A 20 5.20 7.84 -0.18
C ASN A 20 6.50 7.11 0.16
N LYS A 21 6.43 6.05 0.97
CA LYS A 21 7.60 5.22 1.27
C LYS A 21 8.16 4.57 0.01
N PHE A 22 7.29 4.11 -0.88
CA PHE A 22 7.71 3.49 -2.14
C PHE A 22 8.47 4.48 -3.02
N ILE A 23 7.98 5.72 -3.11
CA ILE A 23 8.65 6.77 -3.87
C ILE A 23 10.04 7.05 -3.30
N LEU A 24 10.18 7.13 -1.97
CA LEU A 24 11.48 7.31 -1.34
C LEU A 24 12.43 6.15 -1.64
N LEU A 25 11.92 4.91 -1.65
CA LEU A 25 12.73 3.74 -2.01
C LEU A 25 13.18 3.79 -3.47
N LEU A 26 12.35 4.28 -4.37
CA LEU A 26 12.74 4.44 -5.78
C LEU A 26 13.89 5.45 -5.92
N GLN A 27 13.86 6.53 -5.14
CA GLN A 27 14.95 7.51 -5.12
C GLN A 27 16.24 6.89 -4.57
N GLU A 28 16.15 6.11 -3.50
CA GLU A 28 17.30 5.40 -2.94
C GLU A 28 17.87 4.37 -3.94
N GLU A 29 16.98 3.64 -4.64
CA GLU A 29 17.38 2.70 -5.67
C GLU A 29 18.17 3.38 -6.78
N TRP A 30 17.69 4.54 -7.24
CA TRP A 30 18.38 5.31 -8.24
C TRP A 30 19.78 5.73 -7.78
N ASN A 31 19.91 6.19 -6.52
CA ASN A 31 21.19 6.56 -5.94
C ASN A 31 22.14 5.36 -5.84
N CYS A 32 21.60 4.18 -5.47
CA CYS A 32 22.40 2.94 -5.40
C CYS A 32 22.91 2.51 -6.77
N ILE A 33 22.10 2.67 -7.82
CA ILE A 33 22.51 2.38 -9.20
C ILE A 33 23.68 3.31 -9.56
N ALA A 34 23.57 4.60 -9.23
CA ALA A 34 24.61 5.58 -9.50
C ALA A 34 25.91 5.26 -8.75
N GLU A 35 25.82 4.67 -7.55
CA GLU A 35 26.96 4.30 -6.72
C GLU A 35 27.46 2.87 -6.95
N TYR A 36 26.76 2.08 -7.77
CA TYR A 36 27.06 0.67 -8.04
C TYR A 36 27.07 -0.20 -6.78
N SER A 37 26.15 0.07 -5.83
CA SER A 37 26.04 -0.71 -4.59
C SER A 37 25.02 -1.84 -4.73
N ILE A 38 25.48 -3.06 -4.97
CA ILE A 38 24.62 -4.23 -5.13
C ILE A 38 23.91 -4.59 -3.82
N GLU A 39 24.63 -4.55 -2.68
CA GLU A 39 24.05 -4.88 -1.39
C GLU A 39 22.91 -3.94 -1.00
N ALA A 40 23.10 -2.64 -1.25
CA ALA A 40 22.07 -1.65 -0.98
C ALA A 40 20.85 -1.85 -1.90
N LEU A 41 21.08 -2.23 -3.17
CA LEU A 41 20.00 -2.53 -4.10
C LEU A 41 19.18 -3.74 -3.64
N GLU A 42 19.83 -4.80 -3.18
CA GLU A 42 19.14 -5.99 -2.66
C GLU A 42 18.25 -5.64 -1.46
N ALA A 43 18.77 -4.82 -0.53
CA ALA A 43 18.01 -4.38 0.63
C ALA A 43 16.77 -3.56 0.21
N ILE A 44 16.91 -2.71 -0.81
CA ILE A 44 15.81 -1.90 -1.32
C ILE A 44 14.76 -2.79 -1.99
N ILE A 45 15.19 -3.80 -2.76
CA ILE A 45 14.28 -4.75 -3.40
C ILE A 45 13.42 -5.44 -2.35
N HIS A 46 14.01 -5.92 -1.26
CA HIS A 46 13.26 -6.55 -0.18
C HIS A 46 12.26 -5.58 0.46
N LYS A 47 12.64 -4.34 0.69
CA LYS A 47 11.72 -3.32 1.24
C LYS A 47 10.56 -3.03 0.29
N LYS A 48 10.82 -2.99 -1.02
CA LYS A 48 9.78 -2.79 -2.03
C LYS A 48 8.79 -3.95 -2.04
N ASP A 49 9.29 -5.18 -1.97
CA ASP A 49 8.44 -6.37 -1.90
C ASP A 49 7.53 -6.35 -0.67
N ASP A 50 8.06 -5.97 0.49
CA ASP A 50 7.28 -5.82 1.71
C ASP A 50 6.18 -4.78 1.55
N LEU A 51 6.48 -3.63 0.93
CA LEU A 51 5.48 -2.59 0.68
C LEU A 51 4.40 -3.06 -0.29
N VAL A 52 4.78 -3.78 -1.35
CA VAL A 52 3.82 -4.35 -2.30
C VAL A 52 2.88 -5.33 -1.59
N ASN A 53 3.43 -6.19 -0.73
CA ASN A 53 2.62 -7.14 0.04
C ASN A 53 1.64 -6.41 0.97
N GLN A 54 2.07 -5.35 1.63
CA GLN A 54 1.19 -4.53 2.47
C GLN A 54 0.09 -3.85 1.67
N LEU A 55 0.43 -3.32 0.48
CA LEU A 55 -0.56 -2.71 -0.41
C LEU A 55 -1.59 -3.72 -0.89
N GLN A 56 -1.16 -4.94 -1.23
CA GLN A 56 -2.08 -6.00 -1.65
C GLN A 56 -3.03 -6.41 -0.53
N ALA A 57 -2.54 -6.49 0.71
CA ALA A 57 -3.38 -6.81 1.86
C ALA A 57 -4.43 -5.71 2.10
N LEU A 58 -4.04 -4.44 2.00
CA LEU A 58 -4.96 -3.32 2.13
C LEU A 58 -6.00 -3.30 1.01
N GLU A 59 -5.59 -3.62 -0.22
CA GLU A 59 -6.49 -3.67 -1.36
C GLU A 59 -7.53 -4.78 -1.20
N SER A 60 -7.13 -5.95 -0.72
CA SER A 60 -8.06 -7.06 -0.44
C SER A 60 -9.08 -6.67 0.62
N GLU A 61 -8.63 -5.99 1.68
CA GLU A 61 -9.52 -5.51 2.73
C GLU A 61 -10.49 -4.46 2.19
N ARG A 62 -10.01 -3.54 1.36
CA ARG A 62 -10.85 -2.52 0.72
C ARG A 62 -11.97 -3.16 -0.09
N ILE A 63 -11.63 -4.14 -0.93
CA ILE A 63 -12.62 -4.84 -1.77
C ILE A 63 -13.67 -5.52 -0.90
N ARG A 64 -13.26 -6.19 0.18
CA ARG A 64 -14.17 -6.85 1.11
C ARG A 64 -15.14 -5.85 1.75
N ILE A 65 -14.65 -4.69 2.16
CA ILE A 65 -15.50 -3.65 2.76
C ILE A 65 -16.45 -3.06 1.71
N MET A 66 -15.98 -2.84 0.50
CA MET A 66 -16.82 -2.32 -0.59
C MET A 66 -17.97 -3.27 -0.90
N LYS A 67 -17.73 -4.58 -0.89
CA LYS A 67 -18.78 -5.59 -1.07
C LYS A 67 -19.83 -5.52 0.03
N LYS A 68 -19.42 -5.31 1.28
CA LYS A 68 -20.35 -5.14 2.40
C LYS A 68 -21.19 -3.88 2.27
N VAL A 69 -20.58 -2.77 1.85
CA VAL A 69 -21.30 -1.52 1.61
C VAL A 69 -22.32 -1.69 0.49
N ALA A 70 -21.91 -2.30 -0.62
CA ALA A 70 -22.80 -2.56 -1.75
C ALA A 70 -23.99 -3.42 -1.35
N HIS A 71 -23.75 -4.48 -0.55
CA HIS A 71 -24.81 -5.34 -0.04
C HIS A 71 -25.83 -4.57 0.80
N ARG A 72 -25.35 -3.74 1.72
CA ARG A 72 -26.22 -2.92 2.57
C ARG A 72 -27.06 -1.94 1.77
N LEU A 73 -26.50 -1.35 0.73
CA LEU A 73 -27.21 -0.44 -0.16
C LEU A 73 -28.30 -1.15 -0.96
N LYS A 74 -28.07 -2.42 -1.32
CA LYS A 74 -29.07 -3.21 -2.06
C LYS A 74 -30.26 -3.62 -1.19
N VAL A 75 -30.05 -3.90 0.08
CA VAL A 75 -31.11 -4.38 0.95
C VAL A 75 -31.82 -3.26 1.72
N SER A 76 -31.30 -2.08 1.66
CA SER A 76 -31.95 -0.92 2.27
C SER A 76 -32.93 -0.27 1.32
#